data_043219245d56b6aec7ba7b157ed2750a
#
_entry.id   043219245d56b6aec7ba7b157ed2750a
#
_cell.length_a   1.000
_cell.length_b   1.000
_cell.length_c   1.000
_cell.angle_alpha   90.00
_cell.angle_beta   90.00
_cell.angle_gamma   90.00
#
_symmetry.space_group_name_H-M   'P 1'
#
loop_
_entity.id
_entity.type
_entity.pdbx_description
1 polymer ?
#
loop_
_entity_poly.entity_id
_entity_poly.type
_entity_poly.pdbx_seq_one_letter_code
_entity_poly.pdbx_strand_id
1 'polypeptide(L)'
;MLFNKKGSLIGAVLAVTIGILVIHVNFVIFQGLFDAIVRDISDYRNGDVLITDEEDYIDKSDIALVNWLERIPYVEAATPRLSSTASMNITKNGKLVEETRVPIVGVDPLRDIQASTVHKTVMEGSYVFSRNSIVLGSNVARDLGEAQVGDNIKVKIVDRWGQDQVRNFIVTGIVESPGGQGFDYSTIIHIDSLRDMLNRNSESGSIMIKLNDPTKALEVKNFFLRSFPNDDFLAETIEESAEEQLAGFRSGIAMINMIGYFGMMSSAFAIVTIQMMLVNGKTREIGVMRSIGARRKDILILFIFQGMIIGAIGASVGTAAGLGYTFYAKETKMTFNNSLPLEVSYNWTKIIQTALTSFVLAIIASLYPSYRATKLLPVEAMRSV
;
A
#
# COMPACT_ATOMS: atom_id res chain seq x y z
N MET A 1 -6.17 22.58 -42.20
CA MET A 1 -6.46 23.71 -41.29
C MET A 1 -5.99 23.50 -39.85
N LEU A 2 -6.17 22.34 -39.26
CA LEU A 2 -5.83 22.02 -37.83
C LEU A 2 -4.31 22.05 -37.50
N PHE A 3 -3.40 21.95 -38.45
CA PHE A 3 -1.99 21.66 -38.22
C PHE A 3 -0.99 22.80 -38.42
N ASN A 4 -1.43 24.04 -38.73
CA ASN A 4 -0.49 25.13 -39.08
C ASN A 4 0.25 25.77 -37.87
N LYS A 5 -0.19 25.50 -36.61
CA LYS A 5 0.54 25.87 -35.37
C LYS A 5 0.80 24.59 -34.52
N LYS A 6 1.63 23.70 -35.05
CA LYS A 6 1.94 22.39 -34.44
C LYS A 6 2.42 22.51 -33.00
N GLY A 7 3.20 23.54 -32.66
CA GLY A 7 3.75 23.70 -31.30
C GLY A 7 2.68 23.94 -30.22
N SER A 8 1.64 24.70 -30.50
CA SER A 8 0.56 24.98 -29.56
C SER A 8 -0.30 23.73 -29.28
N LEU A 9 -0.57 22.93 -30.31
CA LEU A 9 -1.34 21.70 -30.19
C LEU A 9 -0.54 20.63 -29.40
N ILE A 10 0.75 20.50 -29.70
CA ILE A 10 1.66 19.63 -28.97
C ILE A 10 1.71 20.03 -27.49
N GLY A 11 1.80 21.32 -27.16
CA GLY A 11 1.79 21.83 -25.80
C GLY A 11 0.53 21.44 -25.03
N ALA A 12 -0.66 21.50 -25.67
CA ALA A 12 -1.92 21.09 -25.06
C ALA A 12 -1.95 19.57 -24.79
N VAL A 13 -1.54 18.77 -25.77
CA VAL A 13 -1.46 17.31 -25.62
C VAL A 13 -0.48 16.94 -24.51
N LEU A 14 0.70 17.56 -24.47
CA LEU A 14 1.70 17.31 -23.42
C LEU A 14 1.17 17.66 -22.03
N ALA A 15 0.45 18.78 -21.89
CA ALA A 15 -0.13 19.16 -20.61
C ALA A 15 -1.12 18.09 -20.07
N VAL A 16 -1.99 17.56 -20.94
CA VAL A 16 -2.92 16.49 -20.58
C VAL A 16 -2.16 15.19 -20.27
N THR A 17 -1.19 14.83 -21.09
CA THR A 17 -0.34 13.64 -20.92
C THR A 17 0.36 13.65 -19.56
N ILE A 18 1.01 14.77 -19.22
CA ILE A 18 1.73 14.91 -17.93
C ILE A 18 0.75 14.84 -16.77
N GLY A 19 -0.41 15.50 -16.86
CA GLY A 19 -1.43 15.44 -15.81
C GLY A 19 -1.87 14.00 -15.52
N ILE A 20 -2.16 13.21 -16.55
CA ILE A 20 -2.55 11.81 -16.41
C ILE A 20 -1.40 10.96 -15.88
N LEU A 21 -0.19 11.16 -16.41
CA LEU A 21 1.00 10.42 -15.98
C LEU A 21 1.28 10.61 -14.49
N VAL A 22 1.24 11.85 -14.00
CA VAL A 22 1.45 12.17 -12.59
C VAL A 22 0.42 11.47 -11.71
N ILE A 23 -0.86 11.48 -12.07
CA ILE A 23 -1.90 10.78 -11.30
C ILE A 23 -1.66 9.28 -11.32
N HIS A 24 -1.33 8.72 -12.48
CA HIS A 24 -1.11 7.29 -12.63
C HIS A 24 0.09 6.82 -11.81
N VAL A 25 1.22 7.53 -11.88
CA VAL A 25 2.43 7.24 -11.11
C VAL A 25 2.14 7.30 -9.60
N ASN A 26 1.50 8.35 -9.14
CA ASN A 26 1.12 8.49 -7.73
C ASN A 26 0.20 7.35 -7.28
N PHE A 27 -0.81 7.03 -8.09
CA PHE A 27 -1.72 5.94 -7.78
C PHE A 27 -0.98 4.59 -7.63
N VAL A 28 -0.10 4.27 -8.59
CA VAL A 28 0.69 3.02 -8.56
C VAL A 28 1.55 2.93 -7.30
N ILE A 29 2.26 4.01 -6.95
CA ILE A 29 3.14 4.03 -5.77
C ILE A 29 2.34 3.86 -4.48
N PHE A 30 1.28 4.65 -4.28
CA PHE A 30 0.57 4.66 -3.00
C PHE A 30 -0.39 3.50 -2.83
N GLN A 31 -1.02 3.04 -3.91
CA GLN A 31 -1.81 1.82 -3.84
C GLN A 31 -0.90 0.61 -3.59
N GLY A 32 0.25 0.54 -4.27
CA GLY A 32 1.22 -0.53 -4.06
C GLY A 32 1.77 -0.56 -2.64
N LEU A 33 2.01 0.60 -2.04
CA LEU A 33 2.42 0.72 -0.64
C LEU A 33 1.29 0.30 0.32
N PHE A 34 0.06 0.72 0.06
CA PHE A 34 -1.10 0.34 0.85
C PHE A 34 -1.33 -1.18 0.81
N ASP A 35 -1.31 -1.77 -0.38
CA ASP A 35 -1.50 -3.21 -0.56
C ASP A 35 -0.38 -4.02 0.13
N ALA A 36 0.86 -3.53 0.09
CA ALA A 36 1.99 -4.14 0.79
C ALA A 36 1.80 -4.12 2.31
N ILE A 37 1.32 -3.02 2.88
CA ILE A 37 1.06 -2.90 4.33
C ILE A 37 -0.09 -3.78 4.78
N VAL A 38 -1.21 -3.79 4.03
CA VAL A 38 -2.35 -4.66 4.35
C VAL A 38 -1.92 -6.12 4.33
N ARG A 39 -1.11 -6.52 3.35
CA ARG A 39 -0.56 -7.86 3.29
C ARG A 39 0.38 -8.15 4.46
N ASP A 40 1.26 -7.22 4.84
CA ASP A 40 2.15 -7.39 5.99
C ASP A 40 1.35 -7.68 7.27
N ILE A 41 0.28 -6.94 7.49
CA ILE A 41 -0.59 -7.15 8.65
C ILE A 41 -1.29 -8.50 8.57
N SER A 42 -1.91 -8.85 7.43
CA SER A 42 -2.65 -10.09 7.25
C SER A 42 -1.76 -11.33 7.31
N ASP A 43 -0.67 -11.34 6.57
CA ASP A 43 0.10 -12.55 6.33
C ASP A 43 1.17 -12.79 7.40
N TYR A 44 1.59 -11.74 8.12
CA TYR A 44 2.70 -11.85 9.08
C TYR A 44 2.30 -11.59 10.52
N ARG A 45 1.38 -10.63 10.79
CA ARG A 45 1.13 -10.16 12.16
C ARG A 45 -0.18 -10.65 12.75
N ASN A 46 -1.31 -10.27 12.16
CA ASN A 46 -2.62 -10.36 12.79
C ASN A 46 -3.51 -11.45 12.20
N GLY A 47 -3.20 -11.95 10.99
CA GLY A 47 -4.12 -12.81 10.26
C GLY A 47 -5.33 -12.04 9.73
N ASP A 48 -6.37 -12.78 9.42
CA ASP A 48 -7.64 -12.19 8.97
C ASP A 48 -8.53 -11.79 10.16
N VAL A 49 -8.36 -12.47 11.30
CA VAL A 49 -8.95 -12.12 12.60
C VAL A 49 -7.90 -12.32 13.69
N LEU A 50 -7.76 -11.33 14.56
CA LEU A 50 -6.90 -11.37 15.73
C LEU A 50 -7.77 -11.46 16.99
N ILE A 51 -7.48 -12.42 17.85
CA ILE A 51 -8.09 -12.52 19.18
C ILE A 51 -7.05 -12.12 20.21
N THR A 52 -7.45 -11.24 21.10
CA THR A 52 -6.68 -10.80 22.28
C THR A 52 -7.58 -10.86 23.52
N ASP A 53 -7.04 -10.52 24.66
CA ASP A 53 -7.77 -10.40 25.92
C ASP A 53 -7.57 -9.00 26.50
N GLU A 54 -8.54 -8.45 27.24
CA GLU A 54 -8.42 -7.13 27.85
C GLU A 54 -7.27 -7.07 28.88
N GLU A 55 -6.91 -8.20 29.49
CA GLU A 55 -5.80 -8.33 30.44
C GLU A 55 -4.44 -8.59 29.79
N ASP A 56 -4.28 -8.34 28.47
CA ASP A 56 -3.07 -8.58 27.67
C ASP A 56 -2.70 -10.06 27.46
N TYR A 57 -3.30 -11.01 28.19
CA TYR A 57 -2.96 -12.43 28.11
C TYR A 57 -4.20 -13.31 28.18
N ILE A 58 -4.30 -14.21 27.24
CA ILE A 58 -5.31 -15.26 27.22
C ILE A 58 -4.89 -16.34 28.24
N ASP A 59 -5.55 -16.39 29.37
CA ASP A 59 -5.26 -17.30 30.50
C ASP A 59 -5.82 -18.70 30.33
N LYS A 60 -6.76 -18.87 29.39
CA LYS A 60 -7.32 -20.17 29.02
C LYS A 60 -6.31 -20.97 28.21
N SER A 61 -6.42 -22.31 28.28
CA SER A 61 -5.60 -23.17 27.45
C SER A 61 -5.75 -22.79 25.97
N ASP A 62 -4.75 -22.08 25.46
CA ASP A 62 -4.70 -21.61 24.08
C ASP A 62 -4.79 -22.77 23.07
N ILE A 63 -4.23 -23.94 23.40
CA ILE A 63 -4.35 -25.15 22.55
C ILE A 63 -5.82 -25.58 22.41
N ALA A 64 -6.59 -25.57 23.51
CA ALA A 64 -8.00 -25.94 23.47
C ALA A 64 -8.80 -24.91 22.64
N LEU A 65 -8.49 -23.63 22.83
CA LEU A 65 -9.15 -22.54 22.10
C LEU A 65 -8.82 -22.57 20.61
N VAL A 66 -7.56 -22.78 20.24
CA VAL A 66 -7.13 -22.92 18.84
C VAL A 66 -7.78 -24.15 18.20
N ASN A 67 -7.82 -25.30 18.85
CA ASN A 67 -8.49 -26.50 18.34
C ASN A 67 -10.01 -26.30 18.16
N TRP A 68 -10.61 -25.43 18.96
CA TRP A 68 -12.01 -25.07 18.82
C TRP A 68 -12.22 -24.12 17.64
N LEU A 69 -11.34 -23.12 17.48
CA LEU A 69 -11.37 -22.16 16.36
C LEU A 69 -11.24 -22.85 14.99
N GLU A 70 -10.35 -23.85 14.89
CA GLU A 70 -10.14 -24.60 13.65
C GLU A 70 -11.38 -25.43 13.21
N ARG A 71 -12.39 -25.58 14.08
CA ARG A 71 -13.68 -26.21 13.73
C ARG A 71 -14.72 -25.25 13.18
N ILE A 72 -14.46 -23.94 13.26
CA ILE A 72 -15.38 -22.92 12.75
C ILE A 72 -15.33 -22.94 11.22
N PRO A 73 -16.46 -22.88 10.53
CA PRO A 73 -16.47 -22.73 9.08
C PRO A 73 -15.65 -21.50 8.65
N TYR A 74 -14.94 -21.64 7.53
CA TYR A 74 -14.06 -20.63 6.94
C TYR A 74 -12.71 -20.44 7.64
N VAL A 75 -12.46 -21.00 8.83
CA VAL A 75 -11.15 -20.96 9.46
C VAL A 75 -10.25 -21.99 8.78
N GLU A 76 -9.13 -21.52 8.21
CA GLU A 76 -8.10 -22.35 7.60
C GLU A 76 -7.10 -22.84 8.64
N ALA A 77 -6.61 -21.93 9.46
CA ALA A 77 -5.68 -22.22 10.54
C ALA A 77 -5.76 -21.15 11.63
N ALA A 78 -5.36 -21.55 12.85
CA ALA A 78 -5.21 -20.64 13.97
C ALA A 78 -3.89 -20.92 14.70
N THR A 79 -3.19 -19.88 15.15
CA THR A 79 -1.91 -20.00 15.85
C THR A 79 -1.83 -19.07 17.05
N PRO A 80 -1.41 -19.57 18.24
CA PRO A 80 -1.17 -18.73 19.39
C PRO A 80 0.16 -17.99 19.21
N ARG A 81 0.21 -16.74 19.63
CA ARG A 81 1.43 -15.93 19.68
C ARG A 81 1.59 -15.27 21.04
N LEU A 82 2.82 -15.17 21.47
CA LEU A 82 3.19 -14.50 22.70
C LEU A 82 4.26 -13.45 22.36
N SER A 83 4.02 -12.21 22.70
CA SER A 83 4.95 -11.11 22.40
C SER A 83 5.54 -10.53 23.67
N SER A 84 6.79 -10.11 23.61
CA SER A 84 7.49 -9.42 24.69
C SER A 84 8.59 -8.53 24.10
N THR A 85 9.34 -7.90 24.99
CA THR A 85 10.52 -7.10 24.62
C THR A 85 11.75 -7.68 25.31
N ALA A 86 12.83 -7.87 24.56
CA ALA A 86 14.06 -8.45 25.05
C ALA A 86 15.24 -7.51 24.89
N SER A 87 16.27 -7.68 25.74
CA SER A 87 17.61 -7.20 25.46
C SER A 87 18.45 -8.37 24.97
N MET A 88 19.18 -8.18 23.90
CA MET A 88 19.98 -9.22 23.25
C MET A 88 21.42 -8.81 23.19
N ASN A 89 22.34 -9.74 23.44
CA ASN A 89 23.74 -9.48 23.26
C ASN A 89 24.47 -10.66 22.59
N ILE A 90 25.48 -10.32 21.85
CA ILE A 90 26.37 -11.24 21.15
C ILE A 90 27.82 -10.78 21.35
N THR A 91 28.74 -11.72 21.46
CA THR A 91 30.18 -11.39 21.48
C THR A 91 30.77 -11.69 20.12
N LYS A 92 31.14 -10.67 19.37
CA LYS A 92 31.82 -10.77 18.08
C LYS A 92 33.21 -10.13 18.12
N ASN A 93 34.21 -10.85 17.66
CA ASN A 93 35.61 -10.36 17.62
C ASN A 93 36.11 -9.81 18.96
N GLY A 94 35.67 -10.40 20.07
CA GLY A 94 36.02 -9.94 21.43
C GLY A 94 35.30 -8.67 21.89
N LYS A 95 34.36 -8.13 21.10
CA LYS A 95 33.50 -7.01 21.49
C LYS A 95 32.10 -7.52 21.80
N LEU A 96 31.54 -7.05 22.90
CA LEU A 96 30.13 -7.24 23.23
C LEU A 96 29.31 -6.21 22.41
N VAL A 97 28.38 -6.71 21.62
CA VAL A 97 27.34 -5.91 20.95
C VAL A 97 26.03 -6.20 21.68
N GLU A 98 25.36 -5.16 22.08
CA GLU A 98 24.09 -5.25 22.80
C GLU A 98 23.03 -4.41 22.09
N GLU A 99 21.87 -5.00 21.90
CA GLU A 99 20.69 -4.32 21.40
C GLU A 99 19.56 -4.45 22.45
N THR A 100 18.89 -3.35 22.73
CA THR A 100 17.86 -3.25 23.76
C THR A 100 16.51 -2.97 23.16
N ARG A 101 15.45 -3.44 23.85
CA ARG A 101 14.05 -3.25 23.42
C ARG A 101 13.73 -3.89 22.06
N VAL A 102 14.36 -5.03 21.77
CA VAL A 102 14.05 -5.80 20.58
C VAL A 102 12.72 -6.53 20.81
N PRO A 103 11.71 -6.34 19.96
CA PRO A 103 10.49 -7.14 20.02
C PRO A 103 10.82 -8.63 19.79
N ILE A 104 10.28 -9.49 20.64
CA ILE A 104 10.43 -10.93 20.54
C ILE A 104 9.05 -11.57 20.50
N VAL A 105 8.86 -12.48 19.56
CA VAL A 105 7.60 -13.18 19.33
C VAL A 105 7.82 -14.67 19.47
N GLY A 106 7.09 -15.27 20.39
CA GLY A 106 7.00 -16.71 20.54
C GLY A 106 5.88 -17.27 19.66
N VAL A 107 6.20 -18.24 18.83
CA VAL A 107 5.27 -18.88 17.91
C VAL A 107 5.25 -20.39 18.13
N ASP A 108 4.12 -21.05 17.88
CA ASP A 108 4.07 -22.50 17.68
C ASP A 108 4.46 -22.79 16.21
N PRO A 109 5.66 -23.34 15.95
CA PRO A 109 6.14 -23.44 14.58
C PRO A 109 5.25 -24.27 13.66
N LEU A 110 4.61 -25.31 14.17
CA LEU A 110 3.79 -26.21 13.36
C LEU A 110 2.47 -25.55 12.94
N ARG A 111 1.90 -24.72 13.79
CA ARG A 111 0.67 -23.98 13.51
C ARG A 111 0.95 -22.68 12.77
N ASP A 112 2.04 -22.01 13.13
CA ASP A 112 2.40 -20.73 12.51
C ASP A 112 2.69 -20.87 11.02
N ILE A 113 3.33 -21.95 10.56
CA ILE A 113 3.55 -22.20 9.12
C ILE A 113 2.26 -22.41 8.33
N GLN A 114 1.15 -22.74 8.99
CA GLN A 114 -0.16 -22.89 8.35
C GLN A 114 -0.94 -21.56 8.36
N ALA A 115 -0.82 -20.80 9.43
CA ALA A 115 -1.57 -19.56 9.63
C ALA A 115 -0.85 -18.33 9.06
N SER A 116 0.48 -18.36 8.94
CA SER A 116 1.28 -17.23 8.47
C SER A 116 2.24 -17.61 7.35
N THR A 117 2.72 -16.60 6.62
CA THR A 117 3.72 -16.79 5.57
C THR A 117 5.13 -16.38 5.99
N VAL A 118 5.34 -16.07 7.28
CA VAL A 118 6.65 -15.65 7.82
C VAL A 118 7.77 -16.67 7.51
N HIS A 119 7.46 -17.96 7.60
CA HIS A 119 8.42 -19.03 7.28
C HIS A 119 8.96 -18.96 5.83
N LYS A 120 8.22 -18.33 4.90
CA LYS A 120 8.63 -18.17 3.50
C LYS A 120 9.57 -16.97 3.29
N THR A 121 9.71 -16.12 4.30
CA THR A 121 10.58 -14.94 4.25
C THR A 121 11.97 -15.20 4.84
N VAL A 122 12.28 -16.44 5.19
CA VAL A 122 13.62 -16.86 5.62
C VAL A 122 14.59 -16.73 4.46
N MET A 123 15.55 -15.80 4.57
CA MET A 123 16.60 -15.61 3.56
C MET A 123 17.78 -16.55 3.76
N GLU A 124 18.16 -16.76 5.02
CA GLU A 124 19.28 -17.62 5.37
C GLU A 124 18.88 -18.58 6.48
N GLY A 125 19.32 -19.82 6.39
CA GLY A 125 19.08 -20.85 7.40
C GLY A 125 17.71 -21.50 7.34
N SER A 126 17.05 -21.66 8.48
CA SER A 126 15.75 -22.30 8.63
C SER A 126 14.88 -21.59 9.65
N TYR A 127 13.56 -21.82 9.53
CA TYR A 127 12.59 -21.29 10.49
C TYR A 127 12.77 -21.91 11.88
N VAL A 128 12.16 -21.32 12.91
CA VAL A 128 12.27 -21.79 14.28
C VAL A 128 11.50 -23.11 14.49
N PHE A 129 12.20 -24.19 14.88
CA PHE A 129 11.57 -25.47 15.22
C PHE A 129 11.99 -26.00 16.59
N SER A 130 13.06 -25.46 17.16
CA SER A 130 13.63 -25.92 18.43
C SER A 130 13.45 -24.89 19.54
N ARG A 131 13.30 -25.33 20.78
CA ARG A 131 13.21 -24.44 21.94
C ARG A 131 14.46 -23.60 22.19
N ASN A 132 15.60 -23.97 21.61
CA ASN A 132 16.86 -23.22 21.75
C ASN A 132 17.24 -22.47 20.47
N SER A 133 16.34 -22.42 19.48
CA SER A 133 16.57 -21.68 18.24
C SER A 133 15.95 -20.30 18.29
N ILE A 134 16.60 -19.37 17.62
CA ILE A 134 16.11 -18.00 17.39
C ILE A 134 16.25 -17.66 15.92
N VAL A 135 15.23 -17.03 15.37
CA VAL A 135 15.25 -16.43 14.04
C VAL A 135 15.26 -14.93 14.20
N LEU A 136 16.20 -14.27 13.56
CA LEU A 136 16.38 -12.83 13.65
C LEU A 136 15.75 -12.13 12.45
N GLY A 137 15.15 -10.96 12.67
CA GLY A 137 14.87 -10.04 11.60
C GLY A 137 16.16 -9.47 10.99
N SER A 138 16.15 -9.15 9.72
CA SER A 138 17.34 -8.68 8.98
C SER A 138 17.97 -7.42 9.61
N ASN A 139 17.14 -6.49 10.11
CA ASN A 139 17.64 -5.30 10.80
C ASN A 139 18.22 -5.63 12.18
N VAL A 140 17.56 -6.52 12.95
CA VAL A 140 18.09 -6.97 14.25
C VAL A 140 19.43 -7.68 14.07
N ALA A 141 19.56 -8.53 13.04
CA ALA A 141 20.83 -9.21 12.76
C ALA A 141 21.96 -8.20 12.43
N ARG A 142 21.63 -7.14 11.69
CA ARG A 142 22.58 -6.06 11.36
C ARG A 142 22.99 -5.28 12.60
N ASP A 143 22.03 -4.87 13.43
CA ASP A 143 22.26 -4.06 14.64
C ASP A 143 23.06 -4.85 15.70
N LEU A 144 22.89 -6.16 15.74
CA LEU A 144 23.73 -7.09 16.54
C LEU A 144 25.12 -7.38 15.92
N GLY A 145 25.63 -6.48 15.07
CA GLY A 145 26.96 -6.57 14.46
C GLY A 145 27.07 -7.64 13.38
N GLU A 146 26.06 -7.68 12.51
CA GLU A 146 25.92 -8.66 11.42
C GLU A 146 25.91 -10.11 11.94
N ALA A 147 24.97 -10.40 12.83
CA ALA A 147 24.77 -11.75 13.35
C ALA A 147 24.45 -12.72 12.21
N GLN A 148 25.03 -13.93 12.28
CA GLN A 148 24.92 -14.97 11.24
C GLN A 148 24.26 -16.23 11.80
N VAL A 149 23.78 -17.07 10.88
CA VAL A 149 23.27 -18.40 11.24
C VAL A 149 24.39 -19.21 11.92
N GLY A 150 24.07 -19.79 13.07
CA GLY A 150 25.02 -20.52 13.93
C GLY A 150 25.57 -19.70 15.09
N ASP A 151 25.43 -18.37 15.10
CA ASP A 151 25.83 -17.53 16.22
C ASP A 151 25.00 -17.83 17.47
N ASN A 152 25.64 -17.58 18.63
CA ASN A 152 24.98 -17.76 19.93
C ASN A 152 24.61 -16.39 20.52
N ILE A 153 23.34 -16.18 20.76
CA ILE A 153 22.79 -14.91 21.28
C ILE A 153 22.28 -15.15 22.69
N LYS A 154 22.67 -14.28 23.58
CA LYS A 154 22.15 -14.21 24.93
C LYS A 154 20.96 -13.28 24.98
N VAL A 155 19.79 -13.81 25.28
CA VAL A 155 18.52 -13.09 25.37
C VAL A 155 18.16 -12.88 26.83
N LYS A 156 17.84 -11.66 27.21
CA LYS A 156 17.40 -11.26 28.53
C LYS A 156 16.00 -10.66 28.43
N ILE A 157 15.06 -11.16 29.23
CA ILE A 157 13.67 -10.71 29.32
C ILE A 157 13.32 -10.50 30.79
N VAL A 158 12.44 -9.55 31.08
CA VAL A 158 11.87 -9.37 32.43
C VAL A 158 10.60 -10.20 32.52
N ASP A 159 10.54 -11.09 33.53
CA ASP A 159 9.38 -11.95 33.75
C ASP A 159 8.21 -11.22 34.43
N ARG A 160 7.07 -11.94 34.64
CA ARG A 160 5.86 -11.41 35.27
C ARG A 160 6.06 -10.87 36.69
N TRP A 161 7.14 -11.25 37.36
CA TRP A 161 7.49 -10.81 38.71
C TRP A 161 8.58 -9.73 38.75
N GLY A 162 8.98 -9.22 37.56
CA GLY A 162 10.00 -8.21 37.44
C GLY A 162 11.44 -8.73 37.55
N GLN A 163 11.64 -10.06 37.41
CA GLN A 163 12.96 -10.70 37.50
C GLN A 163 13.56 -10.87 36.11
N ASP A 164 14.87 -10.69 36.03
CA ASP A 164 15.62 -10.89 34.80
C ASP A 164 15.79 -12.40 34.52
N GLN A 165 15.20 -12.84 33.44
CA GLN A 165 15.40 -14.20 32.91
C GLN A 165 16.36 -14.15 31.72
N VAL A 166 17.38 -15.00 31.77
CA VAL A 166 18.44 -15.00 30.76
C VAL A 166 18.60 -16.39 30.18
N ARG A 167 18.57 -16.47 28.82
CA ARG A 167 18.75 -17.73 28.09
C ARG A 167 19.58 -17.52 26.83
N ASN A 168 20.34 -18.54 26.46
CA ASN A 168 21.11 -18.54 25.22
C ASN A 168 20.33 -19.26 24.12
N PHE A 169 20.37 -18.67 22.93
CA PHE A 169 19.74 -19.21 21.73
C PHE A 169 20.76 -19.27 20.59
N ILE A 170 20.59 -20.24 19.70
CA ILE A 170 21.38 -20.36 18.47
C ILE A 170 20.57 -19.74 17.33
N VAL A 171 21.18 -18.85 16.58
CA VAL A 171 20.57 -18.29 15.38
C VAL A 171 20.40 -19.38 14.33
N THR A 172 19.18 -19.72 14.01
CA THR A 172 18.86 -20.76 13.00
C THR A 172 18.44 -20.17 11.66
N GLY A 173 18.02 -18.92 11.63
CA GLY A 173 17.65 -18.25 10.39
C GLY A 173 17.59 -16.74 10.53
N ILE A 174 17.59 -16.09 9.39
CA ILE A 174 17.37 -14.63 9.25
C ILE A 174 16.19 -14.44 8.32
N VAL A 175 15.21 -13.63 8.74
CA VAL A 175 14.01 -13.28 7.97
C VAL A 175 14.10 -11.86 7.46
N GLU A 176 13.61 -11.63 6.24
CA GLU A 176 13.40 -10.32 5.68
C GLU A 176 12.02 -10.26 5.06
N SER A 177 11.16 -9.43 5.64
CA SER A 177 9.79 -9.27 5.15
C SER A 177 9.77 -8.46 3.86
N PRO A 178 8.98 -8.85 2.86
CA PRO A 178 8.89 -8.11 1.60
C PRO A 178 8.45 -6.65 1.74
N GLY A 179 7.98 -6.25 2.90
CA GLY A 179 7.56 -4.88 3.22
C GLY A 179 8.53 -4.10 4.10
N GLY A 180 9.59 -4.72 4.60
CA GLY A 180 10.60 -4.07 5.48
C GLY A 180 10.05 -3.59 6.82
N GLN A 181 8.81 -3.93 7.18
CA GLN A 181 8.15 -3.50 8.42
C GLN A 181 7.72 -4.65 9.32
N GLY A 182 7.60 -5.86 8.80
CA GLY A 182 7.14 -7.02 9.53
C GLY A 182 8.10 -7.47 10.63
N PHE A 183 8.64 -8.66 10.47
CA PHE A 183 9.58 -9.24 11.43
C PHE A 183 11.02 -8.74 11.31
N ASP A 184 11.34 -7.79 10.43
CA ASP A 184 12.71 -7.29 10.20
C ASP A 184 13.31 -6.63 11.43
N TYR A 185 12.49 -6.02 12.28
CA TYR A 185 12.88 -5.38 13.55
C TYR A 185 12.53 -6.22 14.78
N SER A 186 12.16 -7.48 14.58
CA SER A 186 11.78 -8.37 15.68
C SER A 186 12.49 -9.72 15.57
N THR A 187 12.31 -10.56 16.56
CA THR A 187 12.90 -11.89 16.61
C THR A 187 11.83 -12.92 16.90
N ILE A 188 12.04 -14.13 16.43
CA ILE A 188 11.10 -15.23 16.58
C ILE A 188 11.77 -16.37 17.34
N ILE A 189 11.10 -16.86 18.38
CA ILE A 189 11.50 -18.04 19.12
C ILE A 189 10.32 -19.01 19.27
N HIS A 190 10.59 -20.21 19.76
CA HIS A 190 9.53 -21.15 20.09
C HIS A 190 8.69 -20.61 21.25
N ILE A 191 7.36 -20.67 21.15
CA ILE A 191 6.43 -20.07 22.13
C ILE A 191 6.67 -20.62 23.55
N ASP A 192 6.92 -21.92 23.69
CA ASP A 192 7.18 -22.48 25.00
C ASP A 192 8.46 -21.94 25.66
N SER A 193 9.47 -21.58 24.86
CA SER A 193 10.68 -20.96 25.40
C SER A 193 10.41 -19.56 25.93
N LEU A 194 9.55 -18.81 25.26
CA LEU A 194 9.13 -17.50 25.72
C LEU A 194 8.24 -17.60 26.96
N ARG A 195 7.33 -18.58 27.00
CA ARG A 195 6.49 -18.88 28.16
C ARG A 195 7.31 -19.23 29.39
N ASP A 196 8.30 -20.11 29.21
CA ASP A 196 9.24 -20.49 30.30
C ASP A 196 9.96 -19.24 30.85
N MET A 197 10.47 -18.37 29.98
CA MET A 197 11.17 -17.14 30.36
C MET A 197 10.27 -16.07 31.01
N LEU A 198 9.02 -15.98 30.58
CA LEU A 198 8.04 -15.04 31.15
C LEU A 198 7.32 -15.56 32.38
N ASN A 199 7.53 -16.85 32.73
CA ASN A 199 6.78 -17.58 33.77
C ASN A 199 5.25 -17.55 33.50
N ARG A 200 4.85 -17.79 32.24
CA ARG A 200 3.45 -17.75 31.74
C ARG A 200 3.09 -19.05 31.05
N ASN A 201 2.90 -20.10 31.86
CA ASN A 201 2.59 -21.42 31.32
C ASN A 201 1.20 -21.47 30.69
N SER A 202 1.13 -21.97 29.45
CA SER A 202 -0.12 -22.12 28.67
C SER A 202 -0.88 -20.81 28.34
N GLU A 203 -0.27 -19.67 28.59
CA GLU A 203 -0.81 -18.37 28.23
C GLU A 203 -0.30 -17.95 26.84
N SER A 204 -1.10 -17.19 26.12
CA SER A 204 -0.72 -16.50 24.88
C SER A 204 -1.18 -15.04 24.93
N GLY A 205 -0.47 -14.14 24.25
CA GLY A 205 -0.86 -12.74 24.16
C GLY A 205 -1.94 -12.51 23.09
N SER A 206 -1.97 -13.39 22.07
CA SER A 206 -2.96 -13.31 21.01
C SER A 206 -3.11 -14.65 20.28
N ILE A 207 -4.21 -14.81 19.57
CA ILE A 207 -4.42 -15.89 18.62
C ILE A 207 -4.69 -15.27 17.25
N MET A 208 -3.84 -15.60 16.32
CA MET A 208 -3.96 -15.21 14.93
C MET A 208 -4.79 -16.26 14.18
N ILE A 209 -5.80 -15.83 13.43
CA ILE A 209 -6.65 -16.70 12.62
C ILE A 209 -6.50 -16.36 11.15
N LYS A 210 -6.23 -17.37 10.33
CA LYS A 210 -6.26 -17.31 8.88
C LYS A 210 -7.55 -17.92 8.36
N LEU A 211 -8.17 -17.25 7.38
CA LEU A 211 -9.42 -17.69 6.77
C LEU A 211 -9.20 -18.14 5.32
N ASN A 212 -10.00 -19.13 4.89
CA ASN A 212 -10.09 -19.50 3.47
C ASN A 212 -10.74 -18.39 2.62
N ASP A 213 -11.61 -17.58 3.25
CA ASP A 213 -12.28 -16.44 2.63
C ASP A 213 -12.21 -15.23 3.57
N PRO A 214 -11.27 -14.28 3.34
CA PRO A 214 -11.10 -13.10 4.19
C PRO A 214 -12.36 -12.23 4.30
N THR A 215 -13.28 -12.31 3.32
CA THR A 215 -14.55 -11.54 3.38
C THR A 215 -15.47 -11.99 4.52
N LYS A 216 -15.19 -13.16 5.10
CA LYS A 216 -15.92 -13.75 6.23
C LYS A 216 -15.38 -13.36 7.60
N ALA A 217 -14.35 -12.52 7.66
CA ALA A 217 -13.70 -12.14 8.92
C ALA A 217 -14.68 -11.60 9.96
N LEU A 218 -15.60 -10.71 9.56
CA LEU A 218 -16.61 -10.16 10.46
C LEU A 218 -17.60 -11.22 10.97
N GLU A 219 -17.95 -12.22 10.13
CA GLU A 219 -18.84 -13.32 10.50
C GLU A 219 -18.17 -14.22 11.54
N VAL A 220 -16.91 -14.59 11.31
CA VAL A 220 -16.11 -15.42 12.24
C VAL A 220 -15.88 -14.68 13.57
N LYS A 221 -15.50 -13.42 13.54
CA LYS A 221 -15.38 -12.57 14.73
C LYS A 221 -16.65 -12.57 15.57
N ASN A 222 -17.78 -12.26 14.95
CA ASN A 222 -19.07 -12.18 15.66
C ASN A 222 -19.51 -13.54 16.20
N PHE A 223 -19.22 -14.62 15.48
CA PHE A 223 -19.49 -15.97 15.95
C PHE A 223 -18.65 -16.30 17.19
N PHE A 224 -17.36 -15.96 17.17
CA PHE A 224 -16.44 -16.14 18.30
C PHE A 224 -16.95 -15.39 19.55
N LEU A 225 -17.21 -14.09 19.44
CA LEU A 225 -17.65 -13.27 20.58
C LEU A 225 -18.98 -13.71 21.16
N ARG A 226 -19.89 -14.23 20.33
CA ARG A 226 -21.17 -14.81 20.81
C ARG A 226 -20.98 -16.15 21.51
N SER A 227 -19.95 -16.90 21.20
CA SER A 227 -19.64 -18.19 21.82
C SER A 227 -19.00 -18.05 23.19
N PHE A 228 -18.39 -16.91 23.47
CA PHE A 228 -17.73 -16.58 24.72
C PHE A 228 -18.24 -15.26 25.33
N PRO A 229 -19.55 -15.13 25.66
CA PRO A 229 -20.15 -13.87 26.06
C PRO A 229 -19.75 -13.37 27.45
N ASN A 230 -19.15 -14.21 28.27
CA ASN A 230 -18.75 -13.93 29.66
C ASN A 230 -17.22 -13.84 29.82
N ASP A 231 -16.50 -13.87 28.72
CA ASP A 231 -15.04 -13.80 28.70
C ASP A 231 -14.63 -12.42 28.16
N ASP A 232 -13.53 -11.88 28.67
CA ASP A 232 -13.03 -10.54 28.33
C ASP A 232 -12.23 -10.57 27.00
N PHE A 233 -12.62 -11.46 26.09
CA PHE A 233 -12.00 -11.55 24.77
C PHE A 233 -12.34 -10.36 23.89
N LEU A 234 -11.31 -9.83 23.26
CA LEU A 234 -11.40 -8.91 22.14
C LEU A 234 -11.13 -9.66 20.85
N ALA A 235 -11.90 -9.42 19.83
CA ALA A 235 -11.64 -9.95 18.51
C ALA A 235 -11.72 -8.82 17.49
N GLU A 236 -10.71 -8.70 16.65
CA GLU A 236 -10.59 -7.64 15.65
C GLU A 236 -10.33 -8.23 14.28
N THR A 237 -11.00 -7.67 13.26
CA THR A 237 -10.66 -7.94 11.87
C THR A 237 -9.42 -7.13 11.47
N ILE A 238 -8.79 -7.45 10.34
CA ILE A 238 -7.66 -6.65 9.79
C ILE A 238 -8.04 -5.18 9.69
N GLU A 239 -9.28 -4.90 9.23
CA GLU A 239 -9.74 -3.54 9.03
C GLU A 239 -9.81 -2.77 10.35
N GLU A 240 -10.18 -3.43 11.44
CA GLU A 240 -10.29 -2.85 12.78
C GLU A 240 -8.92 -2.74 13.46
N SER A 241 -8.13 -3.82 13.48
CA SER A 241 -6.81 -3.85 14.13
C SER A 241 -5.79 -2.93 13.48
N ALA A 242 -5.96 -2.68 12.19
CA ALA A 242 -5.11 -1.79 11.42
C ALA A 242 -5.74 -0.41 11.16
N GLU A 243 -6.92 -0.12 11.71
CA GLU A 243 -7.68 1.11 11.38
C GLU A 243 -6.85 2.37 11.60
N GLU A 244 -6.14 2.48 12.70
CA GLU A 244 -5.31 3.64 13.01
C GLU A 244 -4.14 3.79 12.02
N GLN A 245 -3.47 2.69 11.67
CA GLN A 245 -2.39 2.69 10.67
C GLN A 245 -2.94 2.98 9.28
N LEU A 246 -4.04 2.32 8.90
CA LEU A 246 -4.67 2.51 7.60
C LEU A 246 -5.32 3.89 7.45
N ALA A 247 -5.82 4.50 8.52
CA ALA A 247 -6.38 5.87 8.50
C ALA A 247 -5.31 6.89 8.13
N GLY A 248 -4.09 6.77 8.66
CA GLY A 248 -2.95 7.60 8.26
C GLY A 248 -2.63 7.47 6.77
N PHE A 249 -2.57 6.25 6.25
CA PHE A 249 -2.34 5.98 4.83
C PHE A 249 -3.49 6.43 3.94
N ARG A 250 -4.75 6.21 4.35
CA ARG A 250 -5.94 6.71 3.62
C ARG A 250 -5.92 8.24 3.50
N SER A 251 -5.53 8.93 4.57
CA SER A 251 -5.37 10.39 4.55
C SER A 251 -4.25 10.82 3.60
N GLY A 252 -3.12 10.12 3.59
CA GLY A 252 -2.03 10.32 2.63
C GLY A 252 -2.48 10.10 1.18
N ILE A 253 -3.19 9.00 0.91
CA ILE A 253 -3.77 8.72 -0.42
C ILE A 253 -4.77 9.80 -0.83
N ALA A 254 -5.62 10.28 0.09
CA ALA A 254 -6.56 11.36 -0.18
C ALA A 254 -5.84 12.66 -0.55
N MET A 255 -4.78 13.02 0.17
CA MET A 255 -3.95 14.20 -0.12
C MET A 255 -3.28 14.10 -1.49
N ILE A 256 -2.78 12.94 -1.87
CA ILE A 256 -2.15 12.69 -3.17
C ILE A 256 -3.17 12.70 -4.31
N ASN A 257 -4.35 12.13 -4.10
CA ASN A 257 -5.45 12.25 -5.04
C ASN A 257 -5.81 13.73 -5.26
N MET A 258 -5.80 14.54 -4.20
CA MET A 258 -6.02 15.98 -4.31
C MET A 258 -4.95 16.65 -5.17
N ILE A 259 -3.67 16.35 -4.99
CA ILE A 259 -2.57 16.81 -5.86
C ILE A 259 -2.81 16.40 -7.31
N GLY A 260 -3.24 15.16 -7.54
CA GLY A 260 -3.61 14.66 -8.86
C GLY A 260 -4.76 15.46 -9.50
N TYR A 261 -5.81 15.76 -8.74
CA TYR A 261 -6.90 16.61 -9.23
C TYR A 261 -6.43 18.05 -9.55
N PHE A 262 -5.54 18.63 -8.75
CA PHE A 262 -4.92 19.92 -9.10
C PHE A 262 -4.09 19.84 -10.38
N GLY A 263 -3.38 18.75 -10.61
CA GLY A 263 -2.69 18.49 -11.87
C GLY A 263 -3.64 18.44 -13.07
N MET A 264 -4.80 17.76 -12.93
CA MET A 264 -5.85 17.76 -13.96
C MET A 264 -6.44 19.17 -14.20
N MET A 265 -6.71 19.92 -13.14
CA MET A 265 -7.19 21.30 -13.27
C MET A 265 -6.17 22.18 -14.00
N SER A 266 -4.89 22.05 -13.67
CA SER A 266 -3.81 22.76 -14.37
C SER A 266 -3.78 22.40 -15.86
N SER A 267 -3.95 21.12 -16.20
CA SER A 267 -4.08 20.67 -17.60
C SER A 267 -5.30 21.28 -18.29
N ALA A 268 -6.44 21.38 -17.61
CA ALA A 268 -7.64 22.02 -18.14
C ALA A 268 -7.40 23.52 -18.43
N PHE A 269 -6.74 24.25 -17.54
CA PHE A 269 -6.36 25.64 -17.77
C PHE A 269 -5.39 25.79 -18.95
N ALA A 270 -4.44 24.85 -19.09
CA ALA A 270 -3.56 24.86 -20.28
C ALA A 270 -4.36 24.67 -21.58
N ILE A 271 -5.35 23.76 -21.60
CA ILE A 271 -6.23 23.58 -22.76
C ILE A 271 -6.98 24.88 -23.07
N VAL A 272 -7.61 25.52 -22.07
CA VAL A 272 -8.32 26.78 -22.22
C VAL A 272 -7.39 27.85 -22.83
N THR A 273 -6.20 28.03 -22.25
CA THR A 273 -5.24 29.04 -22.69
C THR A 273 -4.78 28.81 -24.14
N ILE A 274 -4.43 27.56 -24.47
CA ILE A 274 -3.95 27.20 -25.79
C ILE A 274 -5.06 27.35 -26.85
N GLN A 275 -6.28 26.89 -26.52
CA GLN A 275 -7.42 27.07 -27.43
C GLN A 275 -7.78 28.54 -27.61
N MET A 276 -7.71 29.36 -26.54
CA MET A 276 -7.90 30.81 -26.67
C MET A 276 -6.86 31.46 -27.61
N MET A 277 -5.60 31.04 -27.49
CA MET A 277 -4.54 31.48 -28.39
C MET A 277 -4.81 31.06 -29.84
N LEU A 278 -5.31 29.85 -30.04
CA LEU A 278 -5.70 29.34 -31.37
C LEU A 278 -6.90 30.10 -31.94
N VAL A 279 -7.94 30.39 -31.16
CA VAL A 279 -9.09 31.21 -31.56
C VAL A 279 -8.63 32.60 -31.99
N ASN A 280 -7.81 33.27 -31.15
CA ASN A 280 -7.30 34.59 -31.47
C ASN A 280 -6.44 34.60 -32.74
N GLY A 281 -5.58 33.58 -32.92
CA GLY A 281 -4.74 33.45 -34.10
C GLY A 281 -5.49 33.08 -35.39
N LYS A 282 -6.74 32.60 -35.28
CA LYS A 282 -7.60 32.18 -36.39
C LYS A 282 -8.81 33.09 -36.58
N THR A 283 -8.81 34.26 -35.97
CA THR A 283 -9.93 35.22 -36.03
C THR A 283 -10.35 35.52 -37.46
N ARG A 284 -9.40 35.76 -38.38
CA ARG A 284 -9.66 36.03 -39.80
C ARG A 284 -10.30 34.84 -40.51
N GLU A 285 -9.79 33.59 -40.26
CA GLU A 285 -10.36 32.39 -40.85
C GLU A 285 -11.81 32.16 -40.38
N ILE A 286 -12.08 32.39 -39.08
CA ILE A 286 -13.43 32.30 -38.48
C ILE A 286 -14.34 33.36 -39.10
N GLY A 287 -13.85 34.60 -39.31
CA GLY A 287 -14.59 35.68 -39.97
C GLY A 287 -14.99 35.31 -41.40
N VAL A 288 -14.06 34.76 -42.18
CA VAL A 288 -14.32 34.29 -43.55
C VAL A 288 -15.35 33.16 -43.57
N MET A 289 -15.20 32.15 -42.69
CA MET A 289 -16.18 31.06 -42.62
C MET A 289 -17.60 31.58 -42.31
N ARG A 290 -17.71 32.55 -41.41
CA ARG A 290 -19.01 33.17 -41.08
C ARG A 290 -19.58 34.04 -42.18
N SER A 291 -18.76 34.73 -42.98
CA SER A 291 -19.20 35.53 -44.11
C SER A 291 -19.72 34.66 -45.27
N ILE A 292 -19.23 33.42 -45.40
CA ILE A 292 -19.69 32.42 -46.39
C ILE A 292 -20.95 31.66 -45.90
N GLY A 293 -21.42 31.93 -44.64
CA GLY A 293 -22.68 31.36 -44.14
C GLY A 293 -22.55 30.33 -43.03
N ALA A 294 -21.37 30.07 -42.45
CA ALA A 294 -21.22 29.19 -41.33
C ALA A 294 -21.99 29.70 -40.09
N ARG A 295 -22.78 28.84 -39.48
CA ARG A 295 -23.58 29.16 -38.30
C ARG A 295 -22.68 29.17 -37.04
N ARG A 296 -23.13 29.89 -36.00
CA ARG A 296 -22.42 29.89 -34.69
C ARG A 296 -22.20 28.48 -34.14
N LYS A 297 -23.16 27.58 -34.36
CA LYS A 297 -23.07 26.18 -33.95
C LYS A 297 -21.94 25.40 -34.64
N ASP A 298 -21.69 25.72 -35.92
CA ASP A 298 -20.64 25.03 -36.69
C ASP A 298 -19.26 25.39 -36.17
N ILE A 299 -19.05 26.66 -35.80
CA ILE A 299 -17.81 27.15 -35.18
C ILE A 299 -17.65 26.54 -33.79
N LEU A 300 -18.74 26.47 -33.00
CA LEU A 300 -18.72 25.86 -31.66
C LEU A 300 -18.28 24.39 -31.74
N ILE A 301 -18.93 23.62 -32.60
CA ILE A 301 -18.66 22.18 -32.78
C ILE A 301 -17.21 21.94 -33.22
N LEU A 302 -16.70 22.78 -34.14
CA LEU A 302 -15.33 22.66 -34.65
C LEU A 302 -14.29 22.77 -33.52
N PHE A 303 -14.44 23.76 -32.62
CA PHE A 303 -13.50 23.94 -31.52
C PHE A 303 -13.69 22.92 -30.38
N ILE A 304 -14.93 22.48 -30.12
CA ILE A 304 -15.18 21.37 -29.20
C ILE A 304 -14.53 20.09 -29.72
N PHE A 305 -14.70 19.79 -31.00
CA PHE A 305 -14.09 18.61 -31.65
C PHE A 305 -12.55 18.65 -31.58
N GLN A 306 -11.97 19.86 -31.72
CA GLN A 306 -10.55 20.04 -31.50
C GLN A 306 -10.13 19.73 -30.05
N GLY A 307 -10.90 20.16 -29.06
CA GLY A 307 -10.69 19.80 -27.64
C GLY A 307 -10.80 18.29 -27.38
N MET A 308 -11.79 17.65 -28.01
CA MET A 308 -11.95 16.17 -27.95
C MET A 308 -10.73 15.45 -28.51
N ILE A 309 -10.17 15.91 -29.65
CA ILE A 309 -8.95 15.32 -30.22
C ILE A 309 -7.76 15.48 -29.27
N ILE A 310 -7.57 16.69 -28.73
CA ILE A 310 -6.49 16.95 -27.76
C ILE A 310 -6.64 16.05 -26.53
N GLY A 311 -7.86 15.97 -25.98
CA GLY A 311 -8.16 15.12 -24.83
C GLY A 311 -7.96 13.64 -25.12
N ALA A 312 -8.42 13.15 -26.27
CA ALA A 312 -8.28 11.75 -26.66
C ALA A 312 -6.81 11.35 -26.85
N ILE A 313 -6.03 12.15 -27.58
CA ILE A 313 -4.60 11.89 -27.80
C ILE A 313 -3.84 11.98 -26.46
N GLY A 314 -4.08 13.05 -25.69
CA GLY A 314 -3.42 13.25 -24.39
C GLY A 314 -3.75 12.12 -23.40
N ALA A 315 -5.02 11.70 -23.33
CA ALA A 315 -5.44 10.58 -22.48
C ALA A 315 -4.81 9.27 -22.93
N SER A 316 -4.80 8.97 -24.22
CA SER A 316 -4.19 7.74 -24.74
C SER A 316 -2.68 7.67 -24.48
N VAL A 317 -1.97 8.76 -24.78
CA VAL A 317 -0.51 8.84 -24.58
C VAL A 317 -0.17 8.84 -23.09
N GLY A 318 -0.92 9.59 -22.26
CA GLY A 318 -0.72 9.63 -20.81
C GLY A 318 -0.96 8.27 -20.15
N THR A 319 -2.03 7.58 -20.55
CA THR A 319 -2.32 6.22 -20.06
C THR A 319 -1.27 5.22 -20.52
N ALA A 320 -0.83 5.28 -21.78
CA ALA A 320 0.22 4.41 -22.29
C ALA A 320 1.55 4.63 -21.54
N ALA A 321 1.92 5.88 -21.30
CA ALA A 321 3.11 6.23 -20.53
C ALA A 321 2.98 5.76 -19.05
N GLY A 322 1.80 5.91 -18.45
CA GLY A 322 1.50 5.40 -17.10
C GLY A 322 1.62 3.88 -17.01
N LEU A 323 1.06 3.14 -17.98
CA LEU A 323 1.19 1.69 -18.07
C LEU A 323 2.65 1.27 -18.27
N GLY A 324 3.41 2.01 -19.10
CA GLY A 324 4.85 1.79 -19.27
C GLY A 324 5.62 1.96 -17.96
N TYR A 325 5.28 2.98 -17.17
CA TYR A 325 5.84 3.17 -15.84
C TYR A 325 5.48 2.02 -14.88
N THR A 326 4.21 1.58 -14.89
CA THR A 326 3.75 0.43 -14.08
C THR A 326 4.53 -0.83 -14.43
N PHE A 327 4.72 -1.09 -15.71
CA PHE A 327 5.53 -2.21 -16.20
C PHE A 327 6.98 -2.10 -15.73
N TYR A 328 7.60 -0.94 -15.91
CA TYR A 328 8.97 -0.67 -15.46
C TYR A 328 9.12 -0.85 -13.95
N ALA A 329 8.20 -0.30 -13.15
CA ALA A 329 8.21 -0.42 -11.69
C ALA A 329 8.10 -1.89 -11.22
N LYS A 330 7.29 -2.70 -11.93
CA LYS A 330 7.14 -4.13 -11.66
C LYS A 330 8.40 -4.93 -11.99
N GLU A 331 9.00 -4.70 -13.17
CA GLU A 331 10.21 -5.42 -13.60
C GLU A 331 11.43 -5.08 -12.74
N THR A 332 11.58 -3.82 -12.35
CA THR A 332 12.69 -3.37 -11.50
C THR A 332 12.51 -3.68 -10.02
N LYS A 333 11.36 -4.30 -9.65
CA LYS A 333 11.00 -4.55 -8.24
C LYS A 333 11.26 -3.29 -7.40
N MET A 334 10.70 -2.17 -7.85
CA MET A 334 10.93 -0.89 -7.20
C MET A 334 10.62 -0.98 -5.70
N THR A 335 11.54 -0.47 -4.89
CA THR A 335 11.39 -0.39 -3.44
C THR A 335 11.19 1.06 -3.01
N PHE A 336 10.33 1.29 -2.05
CA PHE A 336 10.22 2.58 -1.38
C PHE A 336 11.23 2.63 -0.24
N ASN A 337 12.09 3.65 -0.24
CA ASN A 337 13.13 3.84 0.77
C ASN A 337 14.09 2.63 0.95
N ASN A 338 14.41 1.94 -0.13
CA ASN A 338 15.29 0.75 -0.17
C ASN A 338 14.82 -0.47 0.65
N SER A 339 13.65 -0.43 1.25
CA SER A 339 13.20 -1.49 2.16
C SER A 339 11.81 -2.04 1.82
N LEU A 340 10.93 -1.22 1.24
CA LEU A 340 9.54 -1.58 0.96
C LEU A 340 9.33 -1.89 -0.52
N PRO A 341 9.23 -3.17 -0.93
CA PRO A 341 8.87 -3.48 -2.31
C PRO A 341 7.46 -2.99 -2.60
N LEU A 342 7.33 -2.19 -3.65
CA LEU A 342 6.03 -1.72 -4.12
C LEU A 342 5.28 -2.88 -4.77
N GLU A 343 4.12 -3.23 -4.24
CA GLU A 343 3.22 -4.16 -4.90
C GLU A 343 2.50 -3.51 -6.07
N VAL A 344 3.14 -3.60 -7.22
CA VAL A 344 2.58 -3.00 -8.43
C VAL A 344 1.51 -3.90 -9.03
N SER A 345 0.25 -3.50 -8.85
CA SER A 345 -0.91 -4.16 -9.45
C SER A 345 -1.53 -3.30 -10.55
N TYR A 346 -2.06 -3.95 -11.61
CA TYR A 346 -2.80 -3.26 -12.67
C TYR A 346 -4.26 -3.08 -12.27
N ASN A 347 -4.60 -1.92 -11.73
CA ASN A 347 -6.00 -1.61 -11.42
C ASN A 347 -6.69 -1.00 -12.65
N TRP A 348 -7.22 -1.85 -13.54
CA TRP A 348 -7.87 -1.45 -14.78
C TRP A 348 -9.02 -0.48 -14.57
N THR A 349 -9.80 -0.63 -13.50
CA THR A 349 -10.92 0.25 -13.18
C THR A 349 -10.44 1.69 -12.96
N LYS A 350 -9.36 1.86 -12.19
CA LYS A 350 -8.79 3.19 -11.91
C LYS A 350 -8.12 3.79 -13.13
N ILE A 351 -7.44 2.99 -13.94
CA ILE A 351 -6.80 3.43 -15.18
C ILE A 351 -7.85 3.99 -16.14
N ILE A 352 -8.93 3.25 -16.37
CA ILE A 352 -10.04 3.66 -17.24
C ILE A 352 -10.74 4.91 -16.67
N GLN A 353 -11.00 4.92 -15.36
CA GLN A 353 -11.63 6.06 -14.69
C GLN A 353 -10.79 7.34 -14.85
N THR A 354 -9.48 7.28 -14.67
CA THR A 354 -8.57 8.44 -14.82
C THR A 354 -8.54 8.93 -16.26
N ALA A 355 -8.43 8.02 -17.23
CA ALA A 355 -8.44 8.36 -18.64
C ALA A 355 -9.77 9.02 -19.06
N LEU A 356 -10.90 8.46 -18.63
CA LEU A 356 -12.23 8.98 -18.94
C LEU A 356 -12.47 10.36 -18.30
N THR A 357 -12.09 10.50 -17.02
CA THR A 357 -12.24 11.77 -16.30
C THR A 357 -11.43 12.88 -16.98
N SER A 358 -10.18 12.58 -17.37
CA SER A 358 -9.31 13.54 -18.07
C SER A 358 -9.86 13.90 -19.45
N PHE A 359 -10.40 12.94 -20.17
CA PHE A 359 -11.04 13.17 -21.48
C PHE A 359 -12.27 14.08 -21.34
N VAL A 360 -13.14 13.80 -20.37
CA VAL A 360 -14.34 14.63 -20.09
C VAL A 360 -13.92 16.05 -19.68
N LEU A 361 -12.90 16.16 -18.83
CA LEU A 361 -12.39 17.47 -18.40
C LEU A 361 -11.82 18.29 -19.56
N ALA A 362 -11.17 17.64 -20.53
CA ALA A 362 -10.67 18.30 -21.74
C ALA A 362 -11.82 18.85 -22.60
N ILE A 363 -12.93 18.13 -22.70
CA ILE A 363 -14.15 18.61 -23.40
C ILE A 363 -14.72 19.82 -22.66
N ILE A 364 -14.87 19.74 -21.33
CA ILE A 364 -15.40 20.84 -20.51
C ILE A 364 -14.50 22.09 -20.66
N ALA A 365 -13.20 21.92 -20.56
CA ALA A 365 -12.22 23.01 -20.73
C ALA A 365 -12.32 23.68 -22.11
N SER A 366 -12.67 22.90 -23.13
CA SER A 366 -12.83 23.44 -24.51
C SER A 366 -14.10 24.27 -24.73
N LEU A 367 -15.11 24.14 -23.85
CA LEU A 367 -16.40 24.83 -24.02
C LEU A 367 -16.26 26.37 -24.01
N TYR A 368 -15.49 26.91 -23.06
CA TYR A 368 -15.33 28.36 -22.92
C TYR A 368 -14.65 29.00 -24.13
N PRO A 369 -13.47 28.52 -24.60
CA PRO A 369 -12.85 29.04 -25.82
C PRO A 369 -13.76 28.90 -27.05
N SER A 370 -14.43 27.75 -27.20
CA SER A 370 -15.34 27.49 -28.31
C SER A 370 -16.51 28.48 -28.33
N TYR A 371 -17.12 28.74 -27.19
CA TYR A 371 -18.18 29.71 -27.07
C TYR A 371 -17.69 31.14 -27.42
N ARG A 372 -16.51 31.54 -26.97
CA ARG A 372 -15.92 32.84 -27.29
C ARG A 372 -15.65 32.98 -28.78
N ALA A 373 -15.20 31.93 -29.45
CA ALA A 373 -15.02 31.92 -30.91
C ALA A 373 -16.32 32.22 -31.68
N THR A 374 -17.48 31.76 -31.16
CA THR A 374 -18.78 32.03 -31.83
C THR A 374 -19.25 33.47 -31.76
N LYS A 375 -18.73 34.27 -30.83
CA LYS A 375 -19.09 35.68 -30.64
C LYS A 375 -18.30 36.63 -31.53
N LEU A 376 -17.25 36.18 -32.22
CA LEU A 376 -16.47 37.03 -33.13
C LEU A 376 -17.34 37.54 -34.28
N LEU A 377 -17.36 38.87 -34.45
CA LEU A 377 -18.10 39.52 -35.55
C LEU A 377 -17.27 39.46 -36.84
N PRO A 378 -17.88 39.11 -38.01
CA PRO A 378 -17.16 39.03 -39.27
C PRO A 378 -16.44 40.33 -39.64
N VAL A 379 -17.06 41.48 -39.32
CA VAL A 379 -16.51 42.81 -39.63
C VAL A 379 -15.26 43.13 -38.83
N GLU A 380 -15.24 42.78 -37.52
CA GLU A 380 -14.06 42.96 -36.65
C GLU A 380 -12.93 41.99 -37.02
N ALA A 381 -13.30 40.76 -37.40
CA ALA A 381 -12.35 39.72 -37.79
C ALA A 381 -11.60 40.06 -39.09
N MET A 382 -12.20 40.82 -40.00
CA MET A 382 -11.56 41.24 -41.24
C MET A 382 -10.76 42.55 -41.09
N ARG A 383 -11.01 43.35 -40.03
CA ARG A 383 -10.35 44.66 -39.79
C ARG A 383 -9.08 44.52 -38.91
N SER A 384 -8.89 43.41 -38.26
CA SER A 384 -7.66 43.13 -37.49
C SER A 384 -6.52 42.81 -38.45
N VAL A 385 -5.72 43.78 -38.77
CA VAL A 385 -4.42 43.72 -39.45
C VAL A 385 -3.35 43.62 -38.37
#